data_331c7c659b8482eb7dc78a70745099d7
#
_entry.id   331c7c659b8482eb7dc78a70745099d7
#
_cell.length_a   1.000
_cell.length_b   1.000
_cell.length_c   1.000
_cell.angle_alpha   90.00
_cell.angle_beta   90.00
_cell.angle_gamma   90.00
#
_symmetry.space_group_name_H-M   'P 1'
#
loop_
_entity.id
_entity.type
_entity.pdbx_description
1 polymer ?
#
loop_
_entity_poly.entity_id
_entity_poly.type
_entity_poly.pdbx_seq_one_letter_code
_entity_poly.pdbx_strand_id
1 'polypeptide(L)'
;KKEVDGGDIGLVGEVSEVNPDIIFDLLEKDFLPVICPVGFDKEYTSYNVNADDAACAIAKALKAEKLAFLTDVEGVYKDFNDKSSLIEKISISEIEKLIENGQMGGGMLPKLANCVDAVKNGVNRVTIADGRVAHCLLLEMFTNKGIGTMIVGDQL
;
A
#
# COMPACT_ATOMS: atom_id res chain seq x y z
N LYS A 1 -19.85 6.09 -1.17
CA LYS A 1 -19.31 7.45 -1.04
C LYS A 1 -18.59 7.58 0.29
N LYS A 2 -17.42 8.23 0.31
CA LYS A 2 -16.67 8.48 1.53
C LYS A 2 -17.34 9.62 2.31
N GLU A 3 -17.52 9.41 3.62
CA GLU A 3 -18.02 10.44 4.55
C GLU A 3 -16.83 11.05 5.30
N VAL A 4 -16.82 12.37 5.44
CA VAL A 4 -15.81 13.10 6.21
C VAL A 4 -16.47 14.13 7.11
N ASP A 5 -15.89 14.32 8.29
CA ASP A 5 -16.30 15.41 9.19
C ASP A 5 -15.97 16.75 8.52
N GLY A 6 -16.99 17.53 8.18
CA GLY A 6 -16.80 18.86 7.57
C GLY A 6 -17.50 19.07 6.24
N GLY A 7 -18.20 18.09 5.70
CA GLY A 7 -19.08 18.29 4.56
C GLY A 7 -18.88 17.37 3.37
N ASP A 8 -19.57 17.69 2.29
CA ASP A 8 -19.54 16.92 1.05
C ASP A 8 -18.25 17.19 0.26
N ILE A 9 -17.44 16.13 0.07
CA ILE A 9 -16.21 16.15 -0.74
C ILE A 9 -16.43 15.68 -2.19
N GLY A 10 -17.68 15.67 -2.65
CA GLY A 10 -18.05 15.28 -4.01
C GLY A 10 -18.03 13.77 -4.23
N LEU A 11 -17.64 13.36 -5.44
CA LEU A 11 -17.61 11.95 -5.85
C LEU A 11 -16.30 11.26 -5.42
N VAL A 12 -16.02 11.32 -4.12
CA VAL A 12 -14.93 10.57 -3.50
C VAL A 12 -15.49 9.33 -2.83
N GLY A 13 -14.88 8.17 -3.13
CA GLY A 13 -15.30 6.86 -2.63
C GLY A 13 -14.31 6.26 -1.66
N GLU A 14 -14.80 5.28 -0.93
CA GLU A 14 -14.06 4.34 -0.10
C GLU A 14 -14.39 2.93 -0.59
N VAL A 15 -13.40 2.04 -0.62
CA VAL A 15 -13.62 0.67 -1.09
C VAL A 15 -14.36 -0.12 -0.01
N SER A 16 -15.57 -0.55 -0.31
CA SER A 16 -16.37 -1.43 0.55
C SER A 16 -16.19 -2.90 0.21
N GLU A 17 -16.00 -3.22 -1.05
CA GLU A 17 -15.89 -4.58 -1.54
C GLU A 17 -15.02 -4.62 -2.81
N VAL A 18 -14.27 -5.70 -2.97
CA VAL A 18 -13.53 -6.02 -4.20
C VAL A 18 -13.99 -7.40 -4.68
N ASN A 19 -14.43 -7.48 -5.93
CA ASN A 19 -14.63 -8.79 -6.59
C ASN A 19 -13.30 -9.20 -7.25
N PRO A 20 -12.58 -10.20 -6.73
CA PRO A 20 -11.30 -10.61 -7.28
C PRO A 20 -11.41 -11.50 -8.53
N ASP A 21 -12.59 -12.07 -8.83
CA ASP A 21 -12.76 -13.11 -9.86
C ASP A 21 -12.27 -12.67 -11.23
N ILE A 22 -12.63 -11.43 -11.64
CA ILE A 22 -12.18 -10.91 -12.93
C ILE A 22 -10.65 -10.74 -13.00
N ILE A 23 -10.00 -10.46 -11.87
CA ILE A 23 -8.54 -10.33 -11.81
C ILE A 23 -7.90 -11.71 -11.97
N PHE A 24 -8.42 -12.72 -11.27
CA PHE A 24 -7.97 -14.10 -11.43
C PHE A 24 -8.19 -14.62 -12.84
N ASP A 25 -9.37 -14.39 -13.43
CA ASP A 25 -9.68 -14.78 -14.82
C ASP A 25 -8.70 -14.18 -15.84
N LEU A 26 -8.27 -12.94 -15.63
CA LEU A 26 -7.28 -12.29 -16.49
C LEU A 26 -5.88 -12.88 -16.28
N LEU A 27 -5.48 -13.09 -15.03
CA LEU A 27 -4.17 -13.66 -14.70
C LEU A 27 -4.03 -15.10 -15.21
N GLU A 28 -5.08 -15.93 -15.11
CA GLU A 28 -5.09 -17.30 -15.65
C GLU A 28 -4.93 -17.36 -17.18
N LYS A 29 -5.26 -16.25 -17.86
CA LYS A 29 -5.09 -16.10 -19.32
C LYS A 29 -3.83 -15.34 -19.71
N ASP A 30 -2.86 -15.22 -18.80
CA ASP A 30 -1.59 -14.51 -19.00
C ASP A 30 -1.73 -13.01 -19.32
N PHE A 31 -2.87 -12.37 -18.93
CA PHE A 31 -2.99 -10.91 -19.00
C PHE A 31 -2.40 -10.25 -17.75
N LEU A 32 -1.84 -9.06 -17.95
CA LEU A 32 -1.45 -8.16 -16.86
C LEU A 32 -2.58 -7.16 -16.58
N PRO A 33 -3.37 -7.32 -15.49
CA PRO A 33 -4.43 -6.37 -15.16
C PRO A 33 -3.84 -5.01 -14.77
N VAL A 34 -4.34 -3.93 -15.40
CA VAL A 34 -4.06 -2.55 -15.02
C VAL A 34 -5.36 -1.93 -14.54
N ILE A 35 -5.40 -1.51 -13.28
CA ILE A 35 -6.62 -1.09 -12.60
C ILE A 35 -6.55 0.38 -12.23
N CYS A 36 -7.54 1.17 -12.68
CA CYS A 36 -7.72 2.55 -12.25
C CYS A 36 -8.37 2.58 -10.86
N PRO A 37 -8.03 3.54 -9.99
CA PRO A 37 -8.67 3.69 -8.67
C PRO A 37 -10.03 4.40 -8.79
N VAL A 38 -10.96 3.76 -9.51
CA VAL A 38 -12.35 4.20 -9.70
C VAL A 38 -13.27 3.07 -9.28
N GLY A 39 -14.19 3.35 -8.36
CA GLY A 39 -15.21 2.41 -7.91
C GLY A 39 -16.61 2.84 -8.32
N PHE A 40 -17.58 1.93 -8.19
CA PHE A 40 -19.00 2.21 -8.45
C PHE A 40 -19.81 1.83 -7.20
N ASP A 41 -20.90 2.53 -6.97
CA ASP A 41 -21.93 2.08 -6.06
C ASP A 41 -22.96 1.16 -6.75
N LYS A 42 -24.00 0.79 -6.01
CA LYS A 42 -25.06 -0.10 -6.54
C LYS A 42 -25.91 0.56 -7.63
N GLU A 43 -25.91 1.87 -7.69
CA GLU A 43 -26.56 2.70 -8.70
C GLU A 43 -25.66 3.01 -9.89
N TYR A 44 -24.45 2.42 -9.95
CA TYR A 44 -23.42 2.64 -10.97
C TYR A 44 -22.88 4.08 -11.00
N THR A 45 -23.00 4.81 -9.90
CA THR A 45 -22.33 6.10 -9.77
C THR A 45 -20.83 5.88 -9.56
N SER A 46 -20.01 6.53 -10.38
CA SER A 46 -18.54 6.40 -10.30
C SER A 46 -17.97 7.31 -9.22
N TYR A 47 -17.01 6.80 -8.45
CA TYR A 47 -16.29 7.52 -7.41
C TYR A 47 -14.78 7.42 -7.63
N ASN A 48 -14.10 8.53 -7.41
CA ASN A 48 -12.64 8.53 -7.32
C ASN A 48 -12.24 7.93 -5.96
N VAL A 49 -11.35 6.95 -5.97
CA VAL A 49 -10.82 6.29 -4.78
C VAL A 49 -9.34 6.64 -4.63
N ASN A 50 -8.85 6.78 -3.41
CA ASN A 50 -7.41 6.91 -3.19
C ASN A 50 -6.68 5.67 -3.72
N ALA A 51 -5.60 5.87 -4.48
CA ALA A 51 -4.89 4.78 -5.15
C ALA A 51 -4.25 3.79 -4.17
N ASP A 52 -3.71 4.27 -3.04
CA ASP A 52 -3.13 3.42 -2.01
C ASP A 52 -4.21 2.57 -1.33
N ASP A 53 -5.38 3.17 -1.03
CA ASP A 53 -6.53 2.47 -0.45
C ASP A 53 -7.07 1.40 -1.41
N ALA A 54 -7.18 1.72 -2.71
CA ALA A 54 -7.61 0.77 -3.73
C ALA A 54 -6.62 -0.40 -3.87
N ALA A 55 -5.31 -0.10 -3.91
CA ALA A 55 -4.27 -1.12 -4.01
C ALA A 55 -4.26 -2.05 -2.79
N CYS A 56 -4.42 -1.51 -1.58
CA CYS A 56 -4.55 -2.30 -0.35
C CYS A 56 -5.78 -3.21 -0.39
N ALA A 57 -6.93 -2.67 -0.77
CA ALA A 57 -8.18 -3.45 -0.83
C ALA A 57 -8.06 -4.61 -1.82
N ILE A 58 -7.51 -4.36 -3.01
CA ILE A 58 -7.28 -5.38 -4.03
C ILE A 58 -6.27 -6.43 -3.53
N ALA A 59 -5.13 -6.01 -2.98
CA ALA A 59 -4.11 -6.91 -2.47
C ALA A 59 -4.65 -7.83 -1.36
N LYS A 60 -5.48 -7.31 -0.46
CA LYS A 60 -6.16 -8.10 0.59
C LYS A 60 -7.12 -9.11 -0.02
N ALA A 61 -7.95 -8.70 -0.99
CA ALA A 61 -8.92 -9.58 -1.65
C ALA A 61 -8.23 -10.73 -2.41
N LEU A 62 -7.09 -10.46 -3.03
CA LEU A 62 -6.27 -11.46 -3.73
C LEU A 62 -5.39 -12.29 -2.79
N LYS A 63 -5.27 -11.94 -1.52
CA LYS A 63 -4.26 -12.47 -0.59
C LYS A 63 -2.87 -12.44 -1.23
N ALA A 64 -2.52 -11.28 -1.77
CA ALA A 64 -1.31 -11.10 -2.54
C ALA A 64 -0.06 -11.46 -1.72
N GLU A 65 0.90 -12.11 -2.37
CA GLU A 65 2.19 -12.41 -1.72
C GLU A 65 2.96 -11.12 -1.43
N LYS A 66 2.90 -10.14 -2.33
CA LYS A 66 3.59 -8.87 -2.19
C LYS A 66 2.74 -7.71 -2.71
N LEU A 67 2.70 -6.62 -1.96
CA LEU A 67 2.20 -5.32 -2.38
C LEU A 67 3.37 -4.34 -2.41
N ALA A 68 3.57 -3.65 -3.52
CA ALA A 68 4.62 -2.64 -3.65
C ALA A 68 4.01 -1.26 -3.91
N PHE A 69 4.31 -0.31 -3.03
CA PHE A 69 4.02 1.10 -3.23
C PHE A 69 5.22 1.79 -3.85
N LEU A 70 5.03 2.32 -5.05
CA LEU A 70 5.99 3.19 -5.70
C LEU A 70 5.61 4.64 -5.41
N THR A 71 6.48 5.34 -4.72
CA THR A 71 6.22 6.70 -4.20
C THR A 71 7.42 7.61 -4.48
N ASP A 72 7.40 8.81 -3.98
CA ASP A 72 8.47 9.80 -4.08
C ASP A 72 9.42 9.80 -2.87
N VAL A 73 9.31 8.78 -2.00
CA VAL A 73 10.21 8.56 -0.86
C VAL A 73 10.89 7.20 -0.96
N GLU A 74 12.14 7.13 -0.49
CA GLU A 74 12.96 5.92 -0.56
C GLU A 74 12.43 4.79 0.33
N GLY A 75 11.70 5.12 1.41
CA GLY A 75 11.15 4.16 2.38
C GLY A 75 10.91 4.81 3.73
N VAL A 76 11.01 4.03 4.79
CA VAL A 76 10.84 4.45 6.19
C VAL A 76 12.21 4.68 6.84
N TYR A 77 12.39 5.82 7.48
CA TYR A 77 13.62 6.19 8.17
C TYR A 77 13.43 6.15 9.69
N LYS A 78 14.48 5.79 10.43
CA LYS A 78 14.48 5.94 11.90
C LYS A 78 14.52 7.42 12.30
N ASP A 79 15.29 8.22 11.56
CA ASP A 79 15.33 9.68 11.65
C ASP A 79 15.18 10.25 10.24
N PHE A 80 14.13 11.02 10.02
CA PHE A 80 13.82 11.61 8.70
C PHE A 80 14.93 12.53 8.17
N ASN A 81 15.72 13.10 9.06
CA ASN A 81 16.84 13.99 8.68
C ASN A 81 18.14 13.24 8.36
N ASP A 82 18.20 11.94 8.67
CA ASP A 82 19.35 11.08 8.40
C ASP A 82 19.01 10.01 7.34
N LYS A 83 19.43 10.24 6.11
CA LYS A 83 19.23 9.30 5.00
C LYS A 83 19.92 7.95 5.19
N SER A 84 20.95 7.88 6.04
CA SER A 84 21.62 6.63 6.37
C SER A 84 20.81 5.73 7.31
N SER A 85 19.73 6.29 7.90
CA SER A 85 18.84 5.61 8.82
C SER A 85 17.68 4.86 8.16
N LEU A 86 17.72 4.66 6.82
CA LEU A 86 16.70 3.90 6.09
C LEU A 86 16.56 2.49 6.67
N ILE A 87 15.32 2.11 6.95
CA ILE A 87 15.01 0.80 7.49
C ILE A 87 14.73 -0.16 6.33
N GLU A 88 15.58 -1.17 6.15
CA GLU A 88 15.41 -2.16 5.07
C GLU A 88 14.23 -3.10 5.32
N LYS A 89 14.01 -3.49 6.60
CA LYS A 89 12.90 -4.36 7.00
C LYS A 89 12.37 -3.94 8.36
N ILE A 90 11.05 -3.89 8.51
CA ILE A 90 10.36 -3.51 9.74
C ILE A 90 9.11 -4.36 9.95
N SER A 91 8.84 -4.75 11.18
CA SER A 91 7.62 -5.46 11.55
C SER A 91 6.47 -4.52 11.86
N ILE A 92 5.23 -5.06 11.87
CA ILE A 92 4.02 -4.30 12.22
C ILE A 92 4.16 -3.70 13.62
N SER A 93 4.60 -4.50 14.59
CA SER A 93 4.72 -4.05 15.98
C SER A 93 5.77 -2.95 16.16
N GLU A 94 6.84 -2.96 15.36
CA GLU A 94 7.83 -1.88 15.36
C GLU A 94 7.26 -0.58 14.76
N ILE A 95 6.47 -0.68 13.68
CA ILE A 95 5.78 0.49 13.10
C ILE A 95 4.83 1.11 14.13
N GLU A 96 4.01 0.29 14.80
CA GLU A 96 3.06 0.77 15.81
C GLU A 96 3.79 1.51 16.94
N LYS A 97 4.91 0.99 17.44
CA LYS A 97 5.75 1.67 18.44
C LYS A 97 6.34 2.99 17.94
N LEU A 98 6.78 3.05 16.69
CA LEU A 98 7.31 4.30 16.11
C LEU A 98 6.22 5.37 15.99
N ILE A 99 4.98 4.97 15.66
CA ILE A 99 3.82 5.86 15.62
C ILE A 99 3.47 6.34 17.03
N GLU A 100 3.36 5.44 18.02
CA GLU A 100 3.05 5.77 19.41
C GLU A 100 4.06 6.71 20.03
N ASN A 101 5.34 6.54 19.70
CA ASN A 101 6.44 7.39 20.18
C ASN A 101 6.52 8.75 19.45
N GLY A 102 5.63 9.03 18.46
CA GLY A 102 5.64 10.26 17.70
C GLY A 102 6.85 10.42 16.76
N GLN A 103 7.58 9.33 16.49
CA GLN A 103 8.74 9.32 15.59
C GLN A 103 8.34 9.27 14.12
N MET A 104 7.08 8.97 13.84
CA MET A 104 6.49 8.98 12.50
C MET A 104 5.43 10.06 12.39
N GLY A 105 5.44 10.83 11.32
CA GLY A 105 4.50 11.94 11.13
C GLY A 105 4.18 12.25 9.69
N GLY A 106 3.31 13.25 9.50
CA GLY A 106 2.96 13.80 8.19
C GLY A 106 2.29 12.80 7.24
N GLY A 107 2.55 12.94 5.96
CA GLY A 107 1.93 12.15 4.88
C GLY A 107 2.29 10.65 4.88
N MET A 108 3.30 10.23 5.68
CA MET A 108 3.69 8.83 5.78
C MET A 108 2.73 8.02 6.66
N LEU A 109 2.09 8.64 7.67
CA LEU A 109 1.18 7.94 8.59
C LEU A 109 0.04 7.20 7.90
N PRO A 110 -0.74 7.81 6.99
CA PRO A 110 -1.81 7.09 6.28
C PRO A 110 -1.27 5.91 5.47
N LYS A 111 -0.11 6.09 4.83
CA LYS A 111 0.52 5.03 4.03
C LYS A 111 0.98 3.85 4.90
N LEU A 112 1.59 4.12 6.06
CA LEU A 112 1.98 3.07 7.01
C LEU A 112 0.75 2.36 7.60
N ALA A 113 -0.33 3.09 7.90
CA ALA A 113 -1.58 2.49 8.34
C ALA A 113 -2.14 1.52 7.29
N ASN A 114 -2.13 1.89 6.02
CA ASN A 114 -2.52 1.02 4.91
C ASN A 114 -1.61 -0.21 4.79
N CYS A 115 -0.30 -0.05 4.97
CA CYS A 115 0.64 -1.18 4.95
C CYS A 115 0.37 -2.16 6.10
N VAL A 116 0.18 -1.66 7.31
CA VAL A 116 -0.14 -2.46 8.51
C VAL A 116 -1.47 -3.20 8.30
N ASP A 117 -2.50 -2.51 7.82
CA ASP A 117 -3.80 -3.10 7.53
C ASP A 117 -3.70 -4.21 6.47
N ALA A 118 -2.95 -3.98 5.38
CA ALA A 118 -2.75 -4.99 4.34
C ALA A 118 -2.09 -6.26 4.89
N VAL A 119 -1.02 -6.13 5.67
CA VAL A 119 -0.32 -7.28 6.27
C VAL A 119 -1.21 -8.01 7.29
N LYS A 120 -1.92 -7.29 8.16
CA LYS A 120 -2.85 -7.88 9.13
C LYS A 120 -3.99 -8.67 8.46
N ASN A 121 -4.34 -8.30 7.23
CA ASN A 121 -5.42 -8.92 6.47
C ASN A 121 -4.96 -9.89 5.37
N GLY A 122 -3.73 -10.41 5.47
CA GLY A 122 -3.28 -11.58 4.71
C GLY A 122 -2.36 -11.32 3.53
N VAL A 123 -1.90 -10.08 3.33
CA VAL A 123 -0.77 -9.79 2.44
C VAL A 123 0.52 -10.17 3.16
N ASN A 124 1.37 -11.02 2.57
CA ASN A 124 2.56 -11.52 3.27
C ASN A 124 3.57 -10.43 3.57
N ARG A 125 3.75 -9.50 2.66
CA ARG A 125 4.69 -8.38 2.79
C ARG A 125 4.26 -7.17 1.95
N VAL A 126 4.58 -5.99 2.45
CA VAL A 126 4.38 -4.73 1.73
C VAL A 126 5.70 -4.02 1.61
N THR A 127 6.02 -3.46 0.45
CA THR A 127 7.23 -2.67 0.24
C THR A 127 6.86 -1.23 -0.12
N ILE A 128 7.58 -0.28 0.46
CA ILE A 128 7.57 1.12 0.05
C ILE A 128 8.91 1.42 -0.60
N ALA A 129 8.92 1.89 -1.84
CA ALA A 129 10.14 2.19 -2.59
C ALA A 129 9.98 3.45 -3.44
N ASP A 130 11.12 4.09 -3.76
CA ASP A 130 11.15 5.27 -4.63
C ASP A 130 10.91 4.87 -6.09
N GLY A 131 9.74 5.21 -6.62
CA GLY A 131 9.34 4.96 -8.01
C GLY A 131 10.15 5.77 -9.05
N ARG A 132 10.92 6.77 -8.63
CA ARG A 132 11.78 7.58 -9.51
C ARG A 132 13.11 6.87 -9.84
N VAL A 133 13.46 5.85 -9.07
CA VAL A 133 14.64 5.02 -9.36
C VAL A 133 14.37 4.16 -10.58
N ALA A 134 15.25 4.25 -11.58
CA ALA A 134 15.12 3.42 -12.79
C ALA A 134 15.10 1.93 -12.43
N HIS A 135 14.13 1.20 -12.99
CA HIS A 135 13.95 -0.23 -12.76
C HIS A 135 13.71 -0.62 -11.28
N CYS A 136 13.14 0.29 -10.47
CA CYS A 136 12.92 0.09 -9.03
C CYS A 136 12.22 -1.24 -8.70
N LEU A 137 11.19 -1.63 -9.45
CA LEU A 137 10.51 -2.92 -9.25
C LEU A 137 11.43 -4.12 -9.50
N LEU A 138 12.28 -4.08 -10.52
CA LEU A 138 13.23 -5.17 -10.79
C LEU A 138 14.27 -5.27 -9.66
N LEU A 139 14.78 -4.14 -9.19
CA LEU A 139 15.71 -4.10 -8.08
C LEU A 139 15.08 -4.63 -6.80
N GLU A 140 13.85 -4.23 -6.50
CA GLU A 140 13.11 -4.68 -5.32
C GLU A 140 12.72 -6.16 -5.38
N MET A 141 12.34 -6.67 -6.55
CA MET A 141 11.82 -8.04 -6.69
C MET A 141 12.93 -9.08 -6.86
N PHE A 142 14.06 -8.72 -7.50
CA PHE A 142 15.08 -9.67 -7.94
C PHE A 142 16.45 -9.49 -7.27
N THR A 143 16.58 -8.57 -6.30
CA THR A 143 17.81 -8.45 -5.50
C THR A 143 17.55 -8.82 -4.05
N ASN A 144 18.57 -9.34 -3.38
CA ASN A 144 18.45 -9.76 -1.96
C ASN A 144 18.26 -8.59 -0.99
N LYS A 145 18.76 -7.42 -1.35
CA LYS A 145 18.75 -6.24 -0.48
C LYS A 145 17.51 -5.37 -0.69
N GLY A 146 16.92 -5.41 -1.90
CA GLY A 146 15.88 -4.44 -2.28
C GLY A 146 16.41 -3.00 -2.36
N ILE A 147 15.51 -2.04 -2.49
CA ILE A 147 15.83 -0.61 -2.55
C ILE A 147 14.97 0.26 -1.63
N GLY A 148 14.01 -0.36 -0.93
CA GLY A 148 13.03 0.33 -0.10
C GLY A 148 12.94 -0.24 1.30
N THR A 149 11.79 -0.02 1.93
CA THR A 149 11.44 -0.61 3.22
C THR A 149 10.43 -1.72 3.04
N MET A 150 10.79 -2.92 3.48
CA MET A 150 9.90 -4.08 3.52
C MET A 150 9.17 -4.13 4.87
N ILE A 151 7.85 -4.20 4.84
CA ILE A 151 6.97 -4.31 6.01
C ILE A 151 6.42 -5.73 6.05
N VAL A 152 6.54 -6.38 7.20
CA VAL A 152 6.17 -7.79 7.42
C VAL A 152 5.39 -7.97 8.72
N GLY A 153 4.73 -9.13 8.85
CA GLY A 153 4.15 -9.57 10.12
C GLY A 153 5.22 -9.88 11.17
N ASP A 154 4.83 -9.92 12.44
CA ASP A 154 5.76 -10.11 13.58
C ASP A 154 6.39 -11.51 13.65
N GLN A 155 5.93 -12.46 12.85
CA GLN A 155 6.41 -13.87 12.87
C GLN A 155 7.24 -14.27 11.64
N LEU A 156 7.69 -13.30 10.84
CA LEU A 156 8.47 -13.56 9.61
C LEU A 156 9.92 -13.10 9.72
#